data_8aead81595d95d61b04d591927dfee21
#
_entry.id   8aead81595d95d61b04d591927dfee21
#
_cell.length_a   1.000
_cell.length_b   1.000
_cell.length_c   1.000
_cell.angle_alpha   90.00
_cell.angle_beta   90.00
_cell.angle_gamma   90.00
#
_symmetry.space_group_name_H-M   'P 1'
#
loop_
_entity.id
_entity.type
_entity.pdbx_description
1 polymer ?
#
loop_
_entity_poly.entity_id
_entity_poly.type
_entity_poly.pdbx_seq_one_letter_code
_entity_poly.pdbx_strand_id
1 'polypeptide(L)'
;MTNWQIRKLAKLSNRHIILMNLFEQLGLDEPILRAITDMGFETPSEIQQKAIPTLLEDDTDMVALAQTGTGKTAAFGFPLLQLIDTDSKLTQGLILSPTRELCLQIASELKNYAKYLPKVNVVAVYGGASIEEQARSLKKGAQIIVATPGRMQDMIRRNFVDISHINYCVLDEADEMLNMGFYEDITAILSHTPKEKSTWLFSATMPNEVARIARQFMRKPIEITVGTRNQASSTVQHEYYVVNGRHRYQALKRLADANPDIFSVVFCRTKKDTQAVAEKLIEDGYNAAALHGDLSQNQRDLVMKSFRARQIQMLVATDVAARGIDVDDITHVIHYQLPDEIETYNHRSGRTGRAGKSGISMVLLPKSELRKIKEIEKIIKQPFEQKALPTGIEICEIQLYHLANSLKNVEVNSAIEDYLPAIYKELQHIDREELIKKIFAVEFTRFFNYYKNAEVLPEEDAKESRKGGDSGEVRYFINIGERDGYDWKTLKDFLKATLNLGRDDVFKVDVKNSFSFFNTEADQVDLVMSTFADFKMDGRFINVEISDKGAGRSRGDKKGGEGRKRGEDKKKGEKKGEKKSRKQKTVEAFEQAFKKKKKRK
;
A
#
# COMPACT_ATOMS: atom_id res chain seq x y z
N MET A 1 -42.63 21.93 -26.18
CA MET A 1 -41.83 20.69 -26.08
C MET A 1 -41.78 20.01 -27.43
N THR A 2 -40.61 19.75 -27.95
CA THR A 2 -40.44 19.07 -29.24
C THR A 2 -40.70 17.56 -29.10
N ASN A 3 -41.22 16.90 -30.16
CA ASN A 3 -41.43 15.45 -30.19
C ASN A 3 -40.18 14.62 -29.79
N TRP A 4 -38.99 15.21 -29.95
CA TRP A 4 -37.73 14.62 -29.52
C TRP A 4 -37.55 14.65 -27.98
N GLN A 5 -37.97 15.75 -27.31
CA GLN A 5 -37.93 15.86 -25.86
C GLN A 5 -38.95 14.91 -25.18
N ILE A 6 -40.13 14.75 -25.78
CA ILE A 6 -41.16 13.80 -25.31
C ILE A 6 -40.67 12.35 -25.47
N ARG A 7 -40.03 12.00 -26.59
CA ARG A 7 -39.43 10.67 -26.80
C ARG A 7 -38.23 10.39 -25.89
N LYS A 8 -37.43 11.41 -25.55
CA LYS A 8 -36.32 11.29 -24.59
C LYS A 8 -36.85 11.10 -23.17
N LEU A 9 -37.90 11.83 -22.76
CA LEU A 9 -38.54 11.67 -21.46
C LEU A 9 -39.26 10.32 -21.36
N ALA A 10 -39.94 9.86 -22.41
CA ALA A 10 -40.58 8.53 -22.44
C ALA A 10 -39.55 7.39 -22.40
N LYS A 11 -38.37 7.54 -23.08
CA LYS A 11 -37.28 6.57 -22.98
C LYS A 11 -36.65 6.56 -21.60
N LEU A 12 -36.48 7.72 -20.93
CA LEU A 12 -36.00 7.83 -19.58
C LEU A 12 -37.00 7.25 -18.57
N SER A 13 -38.31 7.52 -18.76
CA SER A 13 -39.38 6.95 -17.92
C SER A 13 -39.47 5.43 -18.06
N ASN A 14 -39.45 4.88 -19.28
CA ASN A 14 -39.44 3.42 -19.49
C ASN A 14 -38.16 2.74 -18.97
N ARG A 15 -37.00 3.41 -19.09
CA ARG A 15 -35.74 2.89 -18.53
C ARG A 15 -35.79 2.89 -17.01
N HIS A 16 -36.37 3.92 -16.39
CA HIS A 16 -36.55 3.99 -14.93
C HIS A 16 -37.51 2.91 -14.41
N ILE A 17 -38.61 2.65 -15.11
CA ILE A 17 -39.58 1.61 -14.76
C ILE A 17 -38.99 0.21 -14.90
N ILE A 18 -38.16 -0.04 -15.94
CA ILE A 18 -37.49 -1.32 -16.14
C ILE A 18 -36.38 -1.52 -15.08
N LEU A 19 -35.68 -0.45 -14.65
CA LEU A 19 -34.62 -0.50 -13.66
C LEU A 19 -35.12 -0.71 -12.23
N MET A 20 -36.21 -0.10 -11.84
CA MET A 20 -36.90 -0.39 -10.56
C MET A 20 -37.26 -1.88 -10.46
N ASN A 21 -37.63 -2.50 -11.55
CA ASN A 21 -38.06 -3.90 -11.57
C ASN A 21 -36.92 -4.92 -11.27
N LEU A 22 -35.66 -4.59 -11.50
CA LEU A 22 -34.54 -5.52 -11.23
C LEU A 22 -34.18 -5.60 -9.75
N PHE A 23 -34.15 -4.47 -9.02
CA PHE A 23 -33.94 -4.47 -7.57
C PHE A 23 -35.18 -4.89 -6.78
N GLU A 24 -36.37 -4.59 -7.29
CA GLU A 24 -37.64 -5.05 -6.72
C GLU A 24 -37.73 -6.58 -6.73
N GLN A 25 -37.26 -7.24 -7.80
CA GLN A 25 -37.19 -8.71 -7.90
C GLN A 25 -36.30 -9.34 -6.83
N LEU A 26 -35.40 -8.56 -6.19
CA LEU A 26 -34.58 -9.03 -5.09
C LEU A 26 -35.28 -9.03 -3.73
N GLY A 27 -36.55 -8.56 -3.67
CA GLY A 27 -37.36 -8.53 -2.45
C GLY A 27 -37.13 -7.28 -1.59
N LEU A 28 -36.61 -6.18 -2.17
CA LEU A 28 -36.37 -4.93 -1.45
C LEU A 28 -37.63 -4.07 -1.37
N ASP A 29 -37.82 -3.43 -0.20
CA ASP A 29 -38.96 -2.57 0.09
C ASP A 29 -38.87 -1.18 -0.57
N GLU A 30 -40.01 -0.55 -0.80
CA GLU A 30 -40.17 0.75 -1.47
C GLU A 30 -39.22 1.86 -0.94
N PRO A 31 -39.01 2.06 0.39
CA PRO A 31 -38.08 3.10 0.88
C PRO A 31 -36.66 2.91 0.40
N ILE A 32 -36.21 1.65 0.30
CA ILE A 32 -34.86 1.31 -0.16
C ILE A 32 -34.77 1.46 -1.68
N LEU A 33 -35.78 0.99 -2.42
CA LEU A 33 -35.86 1.12 -3.87
C LEU A 33 -35.83 2.60 -4.32
N ARG A 34 -36.47 3.49 -3.59
CA ARG A 34 -36.39 4.93 -3.85
C ARG A 34 -35.01 5.49 -3.63
N ALA A 35 -34.32 5.05 -2.57
CA ALA A 35 -32.93 5.47 -2.32
C ALA A 35 -31.99 4.96 -3.43
N ILE A 36 -32.16 3.73 -3.89
CA ILE A 36 -31.43 3.11 -5.01
C ILE A 36 -31.57 3.96 -6.29
N THR A 37 -32.83 4.36 -6.58
CA THR A 37 -33.15 5.20 -7.74
C THR A 37 -32.50 6.57 -7.67
N ASP A 38 -32.57 7.23 -6.52
CA ASP A 38 -31.95 8.54 -6.30
C ASP A 38 -30.43 8.52 -6.44
N MET A 39 -29.80 7.39 -6.08
CA MET A 39 -28.34 7.19 -6.22
C MET A 39 -27.92 6.80 -7.64
N GLY A 40 -28.87 6.55 -8.54
CA GLY A 40 -28.59 6.20 -9.94
C GLY A 40 -28.06 4.77 -10.13
N PHE A 41 -28.34 3.84 -9.23
CA PHE A 41 -28.03 2.43 -9.46
C PHE A 41 -28.93 1.86 -10.53
N GLU A 42 -28.35 1.41 -11.63
CA GLU A 42 -29.10 0.94 -12.79
C GLU A 42 -29.37 -0.57 -12.75
N THR A 43 -28.38 -1.36 -12.37
CA THR A 43 -28.46 -2.83 -12.37
C THR A 43 -27.79 -3.41 -11.14
N PRO A 44 -28.40 -4.39 -10.46
CA PRO A 44 -27.75 -5.08 -9.36
C PRO A 44 -26.53 -5.89 -9.86
N SER A 45 -25.44 -5.78 -9.13
CA SER A 45 -24.23 -6.58 -9.40
C SER A 45 -24.47 -8.06 -9.07
N GLU A 46 -23.59 -8.96 -9.56
CA GLU A 46 -23.73 -10.41 -9.33
C GLU A 46 -23.78 -10.77 -7.84
N ILE A 47 -22.96 -10.09 -6.99
CA ILE A 47 -23.01 -10.32 -5.53
C ILE A 47 -24.33 -9.85 -4.94
N GLN A 48 -24.89 -8.73 -5.40
CA GLN A 48 -26.18 -8.21 -4.95
C GLN A 48 -27.32 -9.14 -5.34
N GLN A 49 -27.33 -9.63 -6.59
CA GLN A 49 -28.35 -10.57 -7.08
C GLN A 49 -28.40 -11.86 -6.27
N LYS A 50 -27.25 -12.36 -5.84
CA LYS A 50 -27.16 -13.60 -5.06
C LYS A 50 -27.35 -13.40 -3.57
N ALA A 51 -26.75 -12.34 -3.00
CA ALA A 51 -26.74 -12.15 -1.56
C ALA A 51 -28.02 -11.53 -1.03
N ILE A 52 -28.58 -10.51 -1.70
CA ILE A 52 -29.76 -9.79 -1.18
C ILE A 52 -30.94 -10.72 -0.90
N PRO A 53 -31.42 -11.56 -1.86
CA PRO A 53 -32.55 -12.45 -1.58
C PRO A 53 -32.25 -13.44 -0.45
N THR A 54 -31.02 -13.98 -0.42
CA THR A 54 -30.61 -14.94 0.62
C THR A 54 -30.55 -14.31 2.01
N LEU A 55 -30.10 -13.04 2.12
CA LEU A 55 -29.99 -12.32 3.40
C LEU A 55 -31.34 -11.81 3.91
N LEU A 56 -32.34 -11.71 3.05
CA LEU A 56 -33.71 -11.36 3.45
C LEU A 56 -34.47 -12.57 4.03
N GLU A 57 -33.92 -13.79 3.91
CA GLU A 57 -34.46 -14.96 4.60
C GLU A 57 -34.05 -14.91 6.08
N ASP A 58 -34.97 -15.24 6.97
CA ASP A 58 -34.76 -15.23 8.42
C ASP A 58 -33.64 -16.21 8.83
N ASP A 59 -32.89 -15.85 9.87
CA ASP A 59 -31.87 -16.69 10.54
C ASP A 59 -30.74 -17.21 9.62
N THR A 60 -30.42 -16.52 8.55
CA THR A 60 -29.40 -16.97 7.59
C THR A 60 -28.01 -16.44 7.92
N ASP A 61 -27.07 -17.35 8.12
CA ASP A 61 -25.64 -17.05 8.11
C ASP A 61 -25.09 -17.18 6.68
N MET A 62 -24.21 -16.25 6.28
CA MET A 62 -23.66 -16.25 4.92
C MET A 62 -22.17 -15.97 4.90
N VAL A 63 -21.45 -16.71 4.07
CA VAL A 63 -20.08 -16.39 3.63
C VAL A 63 -20.12 -15.97 2.18
N ALA A 64 -19.81 -14.70 1.92
CA ALA A 64 -19.79 -14.11 0.58
C ALA A 64 -18.35 -13.82 0.15
N LEU A 65 -17.84 -14.60 -0.80
CA LEU A 65 -16.53 -14.42 -1.38
C LEU A 65 -16.62 -13.58 -2.66
N ALA A 66 -16.23 -12.31 -2.57
CA ALA A 66 -16.27 -11.35 -3.67
C ALA A 66 -15.18 -10.30 -3.52
N GLN A 67 -14.65 -9.83 -4.65
CA GLN A 67 -13.57 -8.83 -4.68
C GLN A 67 -14.04 -7.45 -4.20
N THR A 68 -13.09 -6.55 -3.93
CA THR A 68 -13.38 -5.15 -3.66
C THR A 68 -13.96 -4.47 -4.91
N GLY A 69 -14.88 -3.52 -4.72
CA GLY A 69 -15.52 -2.81 -5.85
C GLY A 69 -16.64 -3.57 -6.56
N THR A 70 -17.05 -4.75 -6.07
CA THR A 70 -18.17 -5.53 -6.63
C THR A 70 -19.54 -5.13 -6.10
N GLY A 71 -19.63 -4.14 -5.20
CA GLY A 71 -20.89 -3.69 -4.59
C GLY A 71 -21.30 -4.44 -3.32
N LYS A 72 -20.33 -4.99 -2.56
CA LYS A 72 -20.57 -5.73 -1.30
C LYS A 72 -21.33 -4.90 -0.26
N THR A 73 -20.98 -3.62 -0.11
CA THR A 73 -21.63 -2.73 0.87
C THR A 73 -23.13 -2.67 0.66
N ALA A 74 -23.58 -2.52 -0.57
CA ALA A 74 -25.02 -2.54 -0.90
C ALA A 74 -25.63 -3.93 -0.74
N ALA A 75 -24.86 -5.00 -1.03
CA ALA A 75 -25.33 -6.39 -0.91
C ALA A 75 -25.71 -6.77 0.53
N PHE A 76 -25.01 -6.24 1.55
CA PHE A 76 -25.41 -6.43 2.95
C PHE A 76 -26.18 -5.24 3.52
N GLY A 77 -25.94 -4.04 3.04
CA GLY A 77 -26.52 -2.82 3.59
C GLY A 77 -28.02 -2.70 3.34
N PHE A 78 -28.50 -3.05 2.14
CA PHE A 78 -29.94 -3.03 1.83
C PHE A 78 -30.73 -4.03 2.68
N PRO A 79 -30.37 -5.32 2.75
CA PRO A 79 -31.06 -6.27 3.62
C PRO A 79 -30.99 -5.87 5.10
N LEU A 80 -29.83 -5.42 5.59
CA LEU A 80 -29.70 -4.99 6.98
C LEU A 80 -30.65 -3.86 7.32
N LEU A 81 -30.80 -2.85 6.45
CA LEU A 81 -31.71 -1.73 6.65
C LEU A 81 -33.18 -2.14 6.60
N GLN A 82 -33.54 -3.17 5.84
CA GLN A 82 -34.89 -3.69 5.75
C GLN A 82 -35.30 -4.53 6.95
N LEU A 83 -34.34 -5.30 7.50
CA LEU A 83 -34.60 -6.27 8.56
C LEU A 83 -34.59 -5.68 9.98
N ILE A 84 -34.01 -4.47 10.18
CA ILE A 84 -34.02 -3.82 11.49
C ILE A 84 -35.36 -3.20 11.84
N ASP A 85 -35.74 -3.28 13.10
CA ASP A 85 -36.88 -2.53 13.65
C ASP A 85 -36.48 -1.06 13.84
N THR A 86 -37.04 -0.19 12.97
CA THR A 86 -36.77 1.24 12.96
C THR A 86 -37.35 2.00 14.16
N ASP A 87 -38.33 1.43 14.86
CA ASP A 87 -38.94 2.03 16.05
C ASP A 87 -38.15 1.74 17.33
N SER A 88 -37.34 0.71 17.35
CA SER A 88 -36.44 0.37 18.43
C SER A 88 -35.22 1.29 18.48
N LYS A 89 -34.82 1.70 19.68
CA LYS A 89 -33.57 2.44 19.89
C LYS A 89 -32.36 1.53 20.21
N LEU A 90 -32.59 0.23 20.32
CA LEU A 90 -31.56 -0.77 20.62
C LEU A 90 -30.66 -0.96 19.40
N THR A 91 -29.42 -1.33 19.65
CA THR A 91 -28.47 -1.68 18.59
C THR A 91 -28.77 -3.09 18.09
N GLN A 92 -29.16 -3.22 16.84
CA GLN A 92 -29.57 -4.48 16.20
C GLN A 92 -28.56 -4.95 15.15
N GLY A 93 -27.85 -4.01 14.52
CA GLY A 93 -26.84 -4.29 13.49
C GLY A 93 -25.45 -3.87 13.94
N LEU A 94 -24.47 -4.76 13.79
CA LEU A 94 -23.05 -4.48 14.01
C LEU A 94 -22.27 -4.83 12.74
N ILE A 95 -21.54 -3.87 12.19
CA ILE A 95 -20.65 -4.07 11.05
C ILE A 95 -19.23 -3.84 11.51
N LEU A 96 -18.36 -4.84 11.37
CA LEU A 96 -16.92 -4.72 11.62
C LEU A 96 -16.18 -4.53 10.30
N SER A 97 -15.26 -3.57 10.26
CA SER A 97 -14.42 -3.26 9.11
C SER A 97 -12.97 -2.97 9.52
N PRO A 98 -11.97 -3.25 8.66
CA PRO A 98 -10.54 -3.22 9.04
C PRO A 98 -10.03 -1.82 9.35
N THR A 99 -10.55 -0.79 8.70
CA THR A 99 -9.99 0.56 8.77
C THR A 99 -11.02 1.62 9.12
N ARG A 100 -10.54 2.74 9.65
CA ARG A 100 -11.37 3.90 9.94
C ARG A 100 -12.04 4.45 8.67
N GLU A 101 -11.28 4.54 7.59
CA GLU A 101 -11.72 5.08 6.32
C GLU A 101 -12.89 4.26 5.78
N LEU A 102 -12.77 2.92 5.75
CA LEU A 102 -13.85 2.03 5.33
C LEU A 102 -15.04 2.08 6.29
N CYS A 103 -14.79 2.14 7.60
CA CYS A 103 -15.85 2.31 8.61
C CYS A 103 -16.69 3.57 8.35
N LEU A 104 -16.04 4.71 8.07
CA LEU A 104 -16.73 5.97 7.76
C LEU A 104 -17.46 5.92 6.42
N GLN A 105 -16.87 5.26 5.42
CA GLN A 105 -17.46 5.07 4.11
C GLN A 105 -18.75 4.24 4.23
N ILE A 106 -18.69 3.05 4.83
CA ILE A 106 -19.85 2.18 5.05
C ILE A 106 -20.95 2.94 5.82
N ALA A 107 -20.58 3.67 6.88
CA ALA A 107 -21.57 4.44 7.64
C ALA A 107 -22.21 5.57 6.80
N SER A 108 -21.46 6.20 5.90
CA SER A 108 -21.99 7.21 4.97
C SER A 108 -22.92 6.60 3.91
N GLU A 109 -22.51 5.47 3.33
CA GLU A 109 -23.32 4.74 2.35
C GLU A 109 -24.64 4.26 2.96
N LEU A 110 -24.61 3.65 4.16
CA LEU A 110 -25.82 3.22 4.86
C LEU A 110 -26.77 4.40 5.17
N LYS A 111 -26.25 5.58 5.51
CA LYS A 111 -27.07 6.78 5.69
C LYS A 111 -27.73 7.21 4.40
N ASN A 112 -27.04 7.12 3.27
CA ASN A 112 -27.62 7.41 1.95
C ASN A 112 -28.68 6.37 1.59
N TYR A 113 -28.46 5.09 1.86
CA TYR A 113 -29.41 4.00 1.65
C TYR A 113 -30.65 4.16 2.52
N ALA A 114 -30.47 4.66 3.76
CA ALA A 114 -31.56 4.92 4.72
C ALA A 114 -32.26 6.28 4.51
N LYS A 115 -32.03 6.98 3.39
CA LYS A 115 -32.60 8.32 3.12
C LYS A 115 -34.10 8.40 3.37
N TYR A 116 -34.83 7.36 3.08
CA TYR A 116 -36.28 7.26 3.26
C TYR A 116 -36.69 6.45 4.51
N LEU A 117 -35.75 6.16 5.40
CA LEU A 117 -35.92 5.52 6.71
C LEU A 117 -35.50 6.49 7.83
N PRO A 118 -36.23 7.58 8.09
CA PRO A 118 -35.74 8.71 8.91
C PRO A 118 -35.47 8.37 10.37
N LYS A 119 -36.00 7.24 10.88
CA LYS A 119 -35.80 6.80 12.26
C LYS A 119 -34.49 6.01 12.43
N VAL A 120 -33.84 5.56 11.35
CA VAL A 120 -32.62 4.79 11.39
C VAL A 120 -31.41 5.69 11.70
N ASN A 121 -30.70 5.35 12.76
CA ASN A 121 -29.45 6.02 13.14
C ASN A 121 -28.27 5.07 12.99
N VAL A 122 -27.32 5.43 12.12
CA VAL A 122 -26.08 4.70 11.88
C VAL A 122 -24.92 5.46 12.52
N VAL A 123 -24.21 4.83 13.45
CA VAL A 123 -23.08 5.44 14.17
C VAL A 123 -21.77 4.73 13.82
N ALA A 124 -20.77 5.51 13.43
CA ALA A 124 -19.42 5.03 13.18
C ALA A 124 -18.57 5.08 14.47
N VAL A 125 -17.84 3.97 14.76
CA VAL A 125 -17.02 3.76 15.96
C VAL A 125 -15.62 3.33 15.55
N TYR A 126 -14.64 4.24 15.64
CA TYR A 126 -13.29 4.01 15.09
C TYR A 126 -12.20 4.70 15.91
N GLY A 127 -10.97 4.22 15.77
CA GLY A 127 -9.79 4.78 16.43
C GLY A 127 -9.39 6.17 15.92
N GLY A 128 -8.64 6.93 16.73
CA GLY A 128 -8.11 8.24 16.32
C GLY A 128 -9.08 9.42 16.46
N ALA A 129 -10.31 9.19 16.97
CA ALA A 129 -11.28 10.24 17.32
C ALA A 129 -11.64 10.15 18.82
N SER A 130 -12.27 11.21 19.36
CA SER A 130 -12.70 11.24 20.78
C SER A 130 -13.67 10.10 21.08
N ILE A 131 -13.32 9.30 22.08
CA ILE A 131 -14.15 8.17 22.53
C ILE A 131 -15.43 8.68 23.21
N GLU A 132 -15.36 9.81 23.91
CA GLU A 132 -16.48 10.42 24.62
C GLU A 132 -17.53 10.94 23.64
N GLU A 133 -17.11 11.51 22.50
CA GLU A 133 -18.05 11.96 21.45
C GLU A 133 -18.77 10.80 20.80
N GLN A 134 -18.05 9.71 20.51
CA GLN A 134 -18.64 8.50 19.98
C GLN A 134 -19.60 7.85 20.99
N ALA A 135 -19.22 7.79 22.27
CA ALA A 135 -20.09 7.29 23.33
C ALA A 135 -21.36 8.14 23.49
N ARG A 136 -21.26 9.48 23.38
CA ARG A 136 -22.43 10.37 23.39
C ARG A 136 -23.36 10.12 22.19
N SER A 137 -22.78 9.82 21.04
CA SER A 137 -23.55 9.50 19.83
C SER A 137 -24.32 8.17 20.00
N LEU A 138 -23.68 7.15 20.56
CA LEU A 138 -24.31 5.85 20.85
C LEU A 138 -25.43 5.97 21.88
N LYS A 139 -25.26 6.79 22.92
CA LYS A 139 -26.32 7.03 23.95
C LYS A 139 -27.60 7.66 23.40
N LYS A 140 -27.57 8.32 22.25
CA LYS A 140 -28.78 8.84 21.58
C LYS A 140 -29.63 7.74 20.95
N GLY A 141 -29.12 6.50 20.90
CA GLY A 141 -29.67 5.36 20.20
C GLY A 141 -29.03 5.19 18.83
N ALA A 142 -28.59 3.97 18.51
CA ALA A 142 -28.01 3.62 17.24
C ALA A 142 -28.49 2.21 16.86
N GLN A 143 -29.37 2.11 15.88
CA GLN A 143 -29.83 0.80 15.40
C GLN A 143 -28.69 0.03 14.71
N ILE A 144 -27.78 0.74 14.04
CA ILE A 144 -26.63 0.14 13.37
C ILE A 144 -25.35 0.81 13.85
N ILE A 145 -24.37 -0.01 14.23
CA ILE A 145 -23.00 0.43 14.52
C ILE A 145 -22.07 -0.10 13.43
N VAL A 146 -21.27 0.78 12.84
CA VAL A 146 -20.15 0.42 11.96
C VAL A 146 -18.86 0.67 12.74
N ALA A 147 -18.02 -0.35 12.93
CA ALA A 147 -16.90 -0.22 13.85
C ALA A 147 -15.60 -0.85 13.34
N THR A 148 -14.46 -0.26 13.78
CA THR A 148 -13.17 -0.96 13.72
C THR A 148 -13.01 -1.84 14.97
N PRO A 149 -12.46 -3.09 14.85
CA PRO A 149 -12.47 -4.06 15.95
C PRO A 149 -11.89 -3.54 17.27
N GLY A 150 -10.67 -3.01 17.26
CA GLY A 150 -10.01 -2.54 18.48
C GLY A 150 -10.78 -1.42 19.21
N ARG A 151 -11.41 -0.46 18.49
CA ARG A 151 -12.21 0.60 19.11
C ARG A 151 -13.54 0.05 19.64
N MET A 152 -14.15 -0.89 18.93
CA MET A 152 -15.38 -1.53 19.38
C MET A 152 -15.15 -2.29 20.68
N GLN A 153 -14.06 -3.04 20.78
CA GLN A 153 -13.68 -3.74 21.99
C GLN A 153 -13.44 -2.76 23.16
N ASP A 154 -12.81 -1.60 22.92
CA ASP A 154 -12.60 -0.55 23.92
C ASP A 154 -13.93 0.05 24.42
N MET A 155 -14.91 0.25 23.52
CA MET A 155 -16.26 0.69 23.88
C MET A 155 -16.99 -0.33 24.75
N ILE A 156 -16.89 -1.63 24.42
CA ILE A 156 -17.48 -2.72 25.20
C ILE A 156 -16.85 -2.77 26.60
N ARG A 157 -15.52 -2.79 26.69
CA ARG A 157 -14.78 -2.82 27.98
C ARG A 157 -15.12 -1.66 28.91
N ARG A 158 -15.45 -0.49 28.35
CA ARG A 158 -15.83 0.71 29.10
C ARG A 158 -17.34 0.83 29.35
N ASN A 159 -18.11 -0.16 28.95
CA ASN A 159 -19.58 -0.15 29.05
C ASN A 159 -20.22 1.08 28.37
N PHE A 160 -19.66 1.55 27.24
CA PHE A 160 -20.20 2.66 26.46
C PHE A 160 -21.22 2.19 25.40
N VAL A 161 -21.30 0.89 25.16
CA VAL A 161 -22.19 0.26 24.18
C VAL A 161 -22.71 -1.06 24.75
N ASP A 162 -23.98 -1.33 24.49
CA ASP A 162 -24.63 -2.61 24.74
C ASP A 162 -24.88 -3.30 23.39
N ILE A 163 -24.32 -4.51 23.23
CA ILE A 163 -24.45 -5.34 22.02
C ILE A 163 -25.20 -6.65 22.28
N SER A 164 -25.90 -6.75 23.42
CA SER A 164 -26.69 -7.92 23.78
C SER A 164 -27.97 -8.09 22.94
N HIS A 165 -28.32 -7.07 22.15
CA HIS A 165 -29.50 -7.07 21.28
C HIS A 165 -29.15 -7.10 19.78
N ILE A 166 -27.91 -7.47 19.45
CA ILE A 166 -27.50 -7.61 18.05
C ILE A 166 -28.21 -8.80 17.40
N ASN A 167 -28.97 -8.53 16.34
CA ASN A 167 -29.60 -9.55 15.50
C ASN A 167 -28.74 -9.88 14.28
N TYR A 168 -28.00 -8.90 13.76
CA TYR A 168 -27.20 -9.03 12.53
C TYR A 168 -25.77 -8.54 12.77
N CYS A 169 -24.80 -9.41 12.46
CA CYS A 169 -23.37 -9.08 12.54
C CYS A 169 -22.72 -9.25 11.18
N VAL A 170 -22.15 -8.18 10.63
CA VAL A 170 -21.44 -8.19 9.35
C VAL A 170 -19.94 -8.06 9.60
N LEU A 171 -19.16 -8.94 8.97
CA LEU A 171 -17.71 -8.84 8.92
C LEU A 171 -17.31 -8.47 7.49
N ASP A 172 -16.97 -7.20 7.23
CA ASP A 172 -16.56 -6.76 5.88
C ASP A 172 -15.04 -6.70 5.78
N GLU A 173 -14.49 -7.16 4.64
CA GLU A 173 -13.06 -7.38 4.43
C GLU A 173 -12.45 -8.23 5.57
N ALA A 174 -13.07 -9.37 5.87
CA ALA A 174 -12.67 -10.23 7.00
C ALA A 174 -11.21 -10.70 6.90
N ASP A 175 -10.74 -11.07 5.71
CA ASP A 175 -9.34 -11.42 5.44
C ASP A 175 -8.38 -10.27 5.81
N GLU A 176 -8.73 -9.05 5.46
CA GLU A 176 -7.93 -7.86 5.79
C GLU A 176 -7.89 -7.58 7.30
N MET A 177 -9.02 -7.74 8.00
CA MET A 177 -9.02 -7.59 9.46
C MET A 177 -8.07 -8.58 10.12
N LEU A 178 -8.01 -9.81 9.64
CA LEU A 178 -7.12 -10.85 10.17
C LEU A 178 -5.65 -10.60 9.82
N ASN A 179 -5.35 -10.16 8.61
CA ASN A 179 -4.01 -9.73 8.19
C ASN A 179 -3.50 -8.56 9.05
N MET A 180 -4.40 -7.75 9.62
CA MET A 180 -4.07 -6.69 10.58
C MET A 180 -3.91 -7.16 12.03
N GLY A 181 -4.13 -8.45 12.31
CA GLY A 181 -4.00 -9.04 13.64
C GLY A 181 -5.22 -8.87 14.54
N PHE A 182 -6.39 -8.52 14.00
CA PHE A 182 -7.63 -8.32 14.78
C PHE A 182 -8.37 -9.61 15.13
N TYR A 183 -7.74 -10.78 14.97
CA TYR A 183 -8.39 -12.06 15.27
C TYR A 183 -8.96 -12.11 16.70
N GLU A 184 -8.16 -11.72 17.70
CA GLU A 184 -8.56 -11.73 19.10
C GLU A 184 -9.65 -10.70 19.40
N ASP A 185 -9.55 -9.50 18.81
CA ASP A 185 -10.58 -8.46 18.98
C ASP A 185 -11.92 -8.90 18.41
N ILE A 186 -11.93 -9.46 17.19
CA ILE A 186 -13.15 -9.96 16.51
C ILE A 186 -13.78 -11.07 17.33
N THR A 187 -13.00 -12.06 17.74
CA THR A 187 -13.53 -13.20 18.52
C THR A 187 -14.08 -12.75 19.88
N ALA A 188 -13.42 -11.80 20.54
CA ALA A 188 -13.92 -11.22 21.78
C ALA A 188 -15.24 -10.47 21.58
N ILE A 189 -15.37 -9.64 20.53
CA ILE A 189 -16.60 -8.92 20.21
C ILE A 189 -17.74 -9.90 19.92
N LEU A 190 -17.51 -10.89 19.03
CA LEU A 190 -18.52 -11.88 18.66
C LEU A 190 -18.97 -12.72 19.86
N SER A 191 -18.10 -12.95 20.83
CA SER A 191 -18.45 -13.68 22.06
C SER A 191 -19.39 -12.91 23.00
N HIS A 192 -19.48 -11.57 22.84
CA HIS A 192 -20.39 -10.72 23.61
C HIS A 192 -21.74 -10.50 22.89
N THR A 193 -21.90 -10.96 21.67
CA THR A 193 -23.17 -10.87 20.93
C THR A 193 -24.03 -12.12 21.14
N PRO A 194 -25.36 -12.06 20.94
CA PRO A 194 -26.25 -13.22 21.04
C PRO A 194 -25.80 -14.37 20.13
N LYS A 195 -26.03 -15.60 20.57
CA LYS A 195 -25.68 -16.80 19.79
C LYS A 195 -26.62 -17.00 18.59
N GLU A 196 -27.84 -16.52 18.73
CA GLU A 196 -28.91 -16.64 17.76
C GLU A 196 -28.84 -15.63 16.61
N LYS A 197 -27.94 -14.62 16.73
CA LYS A 197 -27.76 -13.62 15.66
C LYS A 197 -27.38 -14.25 14.33
N SER A 198 -27.77 -13.62 13.23
CA SER A 198 -27.25 -13.92 11.90
C SER A 198 -25.89 -13.26 11.69
N THR A 199 -24.94 -14.02 11.15
CA THR A 199 -23.58 -13.54 10.88
C THR A 199 -23.30 -13.57 9.38
N TRP A 200 -22.93 -12.43 8.79
CA TRP A 200 -22.67 -12.25 7.37
C TRP A 200 -21.18 -11.89 7.17
N LEU A 201 -20.43 -12.81 6.59
CA LEU A 201 -18.99 -12.66 6.38
C LEU A 201 -18.72 -12.34 4.91
N PHE A 202 -18.20 -11.15 4.65
CA PHE A 202 -17.76 -10.69 3.33
C PHE A 202 -16.24 -10.63 3.27
N SER A 203 -15.64 -11.31 2.30
CA SER A 203 -14.19 -11.39 2.16
C SER A 203 -13.79 -11.54 0.69
N ALA A 204 -12.58 -11.13 0.33
CA ALA A 204 -12.03 -11.43 -0.99
C ALA A 204 -11.42 -12.83 -1.05
N THR A 205 -10.89 -13.31 0.09
CA THR A 205 -10.22 -14.60 0.23
C THR A 205 -10.73 -15.38 1.43
N MET A 206 -10.43 -16.68 1.49
CA MET A 206 -10.83 -17.56 2.61
C MET A 206 -9.60 -18.24 3.23
N PRO A 207 -8.70 -17.49 3.91
CA PRO A 207 -7.60 -18.07 4.65
C PRO A 207 -8.10 -18.89 5.86
N ASN A 208 -7.21 -19.67 6.45
CA ASN A 208 -7.56 -20.58 7.55
C ASN A 208 -8.17 -19.88 8.76
N GLU A 209 -7.73 -18.67 9.06
CA GLU A 209 -8.23 -17.84 10.16
C GLU A 209 -9.68 -17.40 9.91
N VAL A 210 -10.01 -16.96 8.68
CA VAL A 210 -11.38 -16.61 8.28
C VAL A 210 -12.28 -17.84 8.40
N ALA A 211 -11.82 -18.99 7.88
CA ALA A 211 -12.55 -20.24 7.98
C ALA A 211 -12.75 -20.69 9.45
N ARG A 212 -11.83 -20.34 10.36
CA ARG A 212 -11.97 -20.61 11.80
C ARG A 212 -13.08 -19.77 12.41
N ILE A 213 -13.13 -18.46 12.11
CA ILE A 213 -14.21 -17.56 12.57
C ILE A 213 -15.55 -18.08 12.07
N ALA A 214 -15.67 -18.42 10.78
CA ALA A 214 -16.91 -18.96 10.22
C ALA A 214 -17.36 -20.22 10.95
N ARG A 215 -16.46 -21.19 11.20
CA ARG A 215 -16.80 -22.43 11.94
C ARG A 215 -17.18 -22.20 13.39
N GLN A 216 -16.62 -21.17 14.05
CA GLN A 216 -16.82 -20.93 15.48
C GLN A 216 -18.09 -20.12 15.76
N PHE A 217 -18.43 -19.16 14.90
CA PHE A 217 -19.47 -18.15 15.16
C PHE A 217 -20.66 -18.20 14.20
N MET A 218 -20.62 -19.07 13.18
CA MET A 218 -21.69 -19.18 12.19
C MET A 218 -22.37 -20.55 12.23
N ARG A 219 -23.67 -20.57 11.92
CA ARG A 219 -24.54 -21.75 11.90
C ARG A 219 -24.81 -22.18 10.48
N LYS A 220 -24.10 -23.19 9.97
CA LYS A 220 -24.25 -23.73 8.60
C LYS A 220 -24.37 -22.63 7.53
N PRO A 221 -23.36 -21.76 7.41
CA PRO A 221 -23.46 -20.61 6.51
C PRO A 221 -23.66 -21.04 5.05
N ILE A 222 -24.47 -20.28 4.33
CA ILE A 222 -24.57 -20.37 2.87
C ILE A 222 -23.33 -19.71 2.28
N GLU A 223 -22.58 -20.44 1.45
CA GLU A 223 -21.40 -19.90 0.78
C GLU A 223 -21.77 -19.41 -0.62
N ILE A 224 -21.58 -18.11 -0.88
CA ILE A 224 -21.73 -17.48 -2.18
C ILE A 224 -20.35 -17.06 -2.67
N THR A 225 -19.99 -17.48 -3.88
CA THR A 225 -18.77 -17.02 -4.55
C THR A 225 -19.13 -16.28 -5.83
N VAL A 226 -18.61 -15.07 -5.99
CA VAL A 226 -18.75 -14.23 -7.18
C VAL A 226 -17.39 -14.09 -7.86
N GLY A 227 -17.35 -14.46 -9.14
CA GLY A 227 -16.09 -14.60 -9.87
C GLY A 227 -15.36 -15.89 -9.51
N THR A 228 -14.18 -16.09 -10.06
CA THR A 228 -13.32 -17.21 -9.65
C THR A 228 -12.48 -16.80 -8.44
N ARG A 229 -12.32 -17.70 -7.49
CA ARG A 229 -11.48 -17.51 -6.30
C ARG A 229 -10.12 -16.91 -6.69
N ASN A 230 -9.76 -15.77 -6.10
CA ASN A 230 -8.47 -15.07 -6.30
C ASN A 230 -8.19 -14.53 -7.72
N GLN A 231 -9.16 -14.45 -8.63
CA GLN A 231 -8.93 -13.86 -9.94
C GLN A 231 -8.90 -12.32 -9.83
N ALA A 232 -7.90 -11.66 -10.45
CA ALA A 232 -7.90 -10.21 -10.58
C ALA A 232 -9.05 -9.74 -11.49
N SER A 233 -9.47 -8.49 -11.33
CA SER A 233 -10.48 -7.89 -12.23
C SER A 233 -9.99 -7.92 -13.68
N SER A 234 -10.81 -8.41 -14.59
CA SER A 234 -10.47 -8.44 -16.04
C SER A 234 -10.26 -7.05 -16.65
N THR A 235 -10.61 -5.99 -15.93
CA THR A 235 -10.43 -4.59 -16.34
C THR A 235 -9.03 -4.04 -16.03
N VAL A 236 -8.18 -4.79 -15.30
CA VAL A 236 -6.83 -4.36 -14.93
C VAL A 236 -5.79 -5.05 -15.81
N GLN A 237 -4.99 -4.26 -16.52
CA GLN A 237 -3.81 -4.74 -17.24
C GLN A 237 -2.62 -4.80 -16.29
N HIS A 238 -1.90 -5.93 -16.29
CA HIS A 238 -0.75 -6.14 -15.41
C HIS A 238 0.54 -6.06 -16.19
N GLU A 239 1.42 -5.15 -15.78
CA GLU A 239 2.71 -4.89 -16.43
C GLU A 239 3.85 -5.00 -15.42
N TYR A 240 5.01 -5.45 -15.87
CA TYR A 240 6.20 -5.39 -15.04
C TYR A 240 7.42 -4.88 -15.80
N TYR A 241 8.29 -4.21 -15.06
CA TYR A 241 9.53 -3.59 -15.54
C TYR A 241 10.70 -4.13 -14.72
N VAL A 242 11.68 -4.73 -15.41
CA VAL A 242 12.88 -5.26 -14.75
C VAL A 242 13.87 -4.13 -14.54
N VAL A 243 14.10 -3.78 -13.28
CA VAL A 243 14.89 -2.61 -12.89
C VAL A 243 15.80 -2.94 -11.74
N ASN A 244 17.06 -2.50 -11.79
CA ASN A 244 17.95 -2.58 -10.63
C ASN A 244 17.38 -1.73 -9.47
N GLY A 245 17.51 -2.23 -8.23
CA GLY A 245 17.00 -1.54 -7.05
C GLY A 245 17.51 -0.09 -6.89
N ARG A 246 18.73 0.21 -7.34
CA ARG A 246 19.34 1.55 -7.31
C ARG A 246 18.62 2.53 -8.25
N HIS A 247 18.10 2.05 -9.38
CA HIS A 247 17.44 2.85 -10.42
C HIS A 247 15.91 2.84 -10.33
N ARG A 248 15.35 2.27 -9.26
CA ARG A 248 13.90 2.14 -9.12
C ARG A 248 13.17 3.48 -9.10
N TYR A 249 13.77 4.50 -8.48
CA TYR A 249 13.17 5.84 -8.47
C TYR A 249 13.19 6.48 -9.87
N GLN A 250 14.31 6.36 -10.60
CA GLN A 250 14.41 6.87 -11.97
C GLN A 250 13.42 6.15 -12.91
N ALA A 251 13.19 4.84 -12.68
CA ALA A 251 12.17 4.11 -13.41
C ALA A 251 10.75 4.62 -13.11
N LEU A 252 10.43 4.83 -11.83
CA LEU A 252 9.16 5.43 -11.41
C LEU A 252 8.93 6.77 -12.10
N LYS A 253 9.95 7.64 -12.11
CA LYS A 253 9.90 8.96 -12.75
C LYS A 253 9.63 8.84 -14.26
N ARG A 254 10.35 7.94 -14.97
CA ARG A 254 10.12 7.71 -16.40
C ARG A 254 8.69 7.24 -16.70
N LEU A 255 8.16 6.35 -15.87
CA LEU A 255 6.78 5.89 -16.02
C LEU A 255 5.76 7.00 -15.77
N ALA A 256 6.01 7.85 -14.78
CA ALA A 256 5.17 9.01 -14.50
C ALA A 256 5.21 10.01 -15.67
N ASP A 257 6.41 10.33 -16.19
CA ASP A 257 6.60 11.25 -17.32
C ASP A 257 6.02 10.69 -18.63
N ALA A 258 6.01 9.36 -18.81
CA ALA A 258 5.38 8.72 -19.96
C ALA A 258 3.84 8.66 -19.88
N ASN A 259 3.26 9.01 -18.73
CA ASN A 259 1.82 9.03 -18.51
C ASN A 259 1.40 10.39 -17.94
N PRO A 260 1.31 11.45 -18.75
CA PRO A 260 1.05 12.82 -18.26
C PRO A 260 -0.23 12.97 -17.44
N ASP A 261 -1.27 12.21 -17.78
CA ASP A 261 -2.57 12.21 -17.08
C ASP A 261 -2.62 11.17 -15.93
N ILE A 262 -1.45 10.74 -15.43
CA ILE A 262 -1.39 9.71 -14.39
C ILE A 262 -2.10 10.19 -13.11
N PHE A 263 -3.02 9.37 -12.62
CA PHE A 263 -3.62 9.50 -11.30
C PHE A 263 -3.44 8.17 -10.59
N SER A 264 -2.50 8.11 -9.64
CA SER A 264 -1.95 6.83 -9.19
C SER A 264 -1.79 6.70 -7.69
N VAL A 265 -1.78 5.41 -7.26
CA VAL A 265 -1.27 5.01 -5.94
C VAL A 265 0.04 4.25 -6.15
N VAL A 266 1.10 4.72 -5.48
CA VAL A 266 2.44 4.12 -5.50
C VAL A 266 2.66 3.37 -4.18
N PHE A 267 2.76 2.06 -4.23
CA PHE A 267 2.90 1.22 -3.05
C PHE A 267 4.36 0.96 -2.68
N CYS A 268 4.75 1.35 -1.47
CA CYS A 268 6.03 1.05 -0.84
C CYS A 268 5.85 0.12 0.36
N ARG A 269 6.85 -0.72 0.66
CA ARG A 269 6.80 -1.66 1.79
C ARG A 269 6.88 -0.97 3.15
N THR A 270 7.73 0.05 3.26
CA THR A 270 7.99 0.70 4.54
C THR A 270 7.53 2.16 4.54
N LYS A 271 7.16 2.66 5.73
CA LYS A 271 6.82 4.07 5.93
C LYS A 271 7.99 5.01 5.58
N LYS A 272 9.24 4.57 5.80
CA LYS A 272 10.44 5.33 5.46
C LYS A 272 10.59 5.47 3.94
N ASP A 273 10.42 4.37 3.19
CA ASP A 273 10.47 4.43 1.73
C ASP A 273 9.32 5.28 1.17
N THR A 274 8.12 5.14 1.76
CA THR A 274 6.94 5.94 1.38
C THR A 274 7.24 7.44 1.48
N GLN A 275 7.78 7.89 2.61
CA GLN A 275 8.13 9.29 2.82
C GLN A 275 9.23 9.74 1.84
N ALA A 276 10.31 8.97 1.73
CA ALA A 276 11.44 9.33 0.87
C ALA A 276 11.08 9.39 -0.62
N VAL A 277 10.23 8.47 -1.11
CA VAL A 277 9.77 8.48 -2.51
C VAL A 277 8.84 9.68 -2.76
N ALA A 278 7.93 9.99 -1.83
CA ALA A 278 7.05 11.15 -1.97
C ALA A 278 7.83 12.46 -1.96
N GLU A 279 8.81 12.62 -1.06
CA GLU A 279 9.68 13.81 -1.00
C GLU A 279 10.43 14.02 -2.33
N LYS A 280 11.04 12.97 -2.88
CA LYS A 280 11.74 13.04 -4.18
C LYS A 280 10.80 13.41 -5.32
N LEU A 281 9.57 12.87 -5.33
CA LEU A 281 8.57 13.24 -6.35
C LEU A 281 8.20 14.72 -6.24
N ILE A 282 8.04 15.25 -5.02
CA ILE A 282 7.73 16.67 -4.79
C ILE A 282 8.92 17.54 -5.22
N GLU A 283 10.15 17.16 -4.88
CA GLU A 283 11.39 17.85 -5.31
C GLU A 283 11.51 17.89 -6.84
N ASP A 284 11.10 16.82 -7.52
CA ASP A 284 11.07 16.74 -8.98
C ASP A 284 9.85 17.47 -9.63
N GLY A 285 8.98 18.07 -8.81
CA GLY A 285 7.85 18.91 -9.25
C GLY A 285 6.54 18.15 -9.52
N TYR A 286 6.40 16.92 -9.03
CA TYR A 286 5.13 16.18 -9.10
C TYR A 286 4.20 16.57 -7.95
N ASN A 287 2.91 16.59 -8.21
CA ASN A 287 1.88 16.72 -7.19
C ASN A 287 1.74 15.38 -6.45
N ALA A 288 2.62 15.13 -5.50
CA ALA A 288 2.67 13.88 -4.73
C ALA A 288 2.46 14.11 -3.24
N ALA A 289 2.03 13.08 -2.52
CA ALA A 289 1.99 13.09 -1.06
C ALA A 289 2.22 11.68 -0.50
N ALA A 290 2.78 11.62 0.71
CA ALA A 290 2.96 10.38 1.45
C ALA A 290 1.72 10.04 2.29
N LEU A 291 1.38 8.74 2.39
CA LEU A 291 0.35 8.22 3.28
C LEU A 291 0.87 7.00 4.04
N HIS A 292 1.17 7.15 5.34
CA HIS A 292 1.71 6.09 6.19
C HIS A 292 1.33 6.26 7.66
N GLY A 293 1.64 5.27 8.47
CA GLY A 293 1.19 5.19 9.87
C GLY A 293 1.73 6.26 10.82
N ASP A 294 2.83 6.97 10.47
CA ASP A 294 3.39 8.03 11.32
C ASP A 294 2.68 9.37 11.15
N LEU A 295 1.82 9.51 10.13
CA LEU A 295 0.99 10.71 9.97
C LEU A 295 -0.09 10.76 11.05
N SER A 296 -0.29 11.92 11.64
CA SER A 296 -1.45 12.17 12.49
C SER A 296 -2.75 12.01 11.69
N GLN A 297 -3.85 11.73 12.38
CA GLN A 297 -5.12 11.53 11.70
C GLN A 297 -5.56 12.73 10.88
N ASN A 298 -5.36 13.94 11.39
CA ASN A 298 -5.70 15.17 10.67
C ASN A 298 -4.88 15.32 9.36
N GLN A 299 -3.60 14.93 9.39
CA GLN A 299 -2.75 14.93 8.20
C GLN A 299 -3.24 13.90 7.18
N ARG A 300 -3.61 12.69 7.62
CA ARG A 300 -4.17 11.65 6.74
C ARG A 300 -5.47 12.12 6.08
N ASP A 301 -6.38 12.70 6.86
CA ASP A 301 -7.66 13.22 6.36
C ASP A 301 -7.44 14.34 5.33
N LEU A 302 -6.46 15.23 5.55
CA LEU A 302 -6.09 16.29 4.61
C LEU A 302 -5.52 15.72 3.30
N VAL A 303 -4.57 14.79 3.38
CA VAL A 303 -3.98 14.12 2.22
C VAL A 303 -5.06 13.42 1.40
N MET A 304 -5.94 12.65 2.05
CA MET A 304 -7.03 11.95 1.37
C MET A 304 -8.05 12.88 0.73
N LYS A 305 -8.36 14.02 1.39
CA LYS A 305 -9.23 15.05 0.82
C LYS A 305 -8.61 15.66 -0.44
N SER A 306 -7.33 16.02 -0.40
CA SER A 306 -6.60 16.58 -1.55
C SER A 306 -6.45 15.57 -2.68
N PHE A 307 -6.25 14.28 -2.37
CA PHE A 307 -6.20 13.21 -3.38
C PHE A 307 -7.56 13.01 -4.06
N ARG A 308 -8.67 12.95 -3.31
CA ARG A 308 -10.02 12.89 -3.90
C ARG A 308 -10.34 14.11 -4.77
N ALA A 309 -9.85 15.29 -4.37
CA ALA A 309 -10.00 16.53 -5.15
C ALA A 309 -9.04 16.63 -6.35
N ARG A 310 -8.26 15.59 -6.65
CA ARG A 310 -7.24 15.53 -7.72
C ARG A 310 -6.17 16.63 -7.65
N GLN A 311 -5.96 17.22 -6.47
CA GLN A 311 -4.86 18.14 -6.19
C GLN A 311 -3.53 17.39 -6.04
N ILE A 312 -3.59 16.11 -5.66
CA ILE A 312 -2.47 15.17 -5.62
C ILE A 312 -2.69 14.17 -6.75
N GLN A 313 -1.68 14.01 -7.62
CA GLN A 313 -1.70 13.05 -8.74
C GLN A 313 -1.13 11.69 -8.33
N MET A 314 -0.13 11.68 -7.46
CA MET A 314 0.58 10.47 -7.06
C MET A 314 0.54 10.31 -5.53
N LEU A 315 -0.27 9.38 -5.04
CA LEU A 315 -0.32 9.05 -3.62
C LEU A 315 0.66 7.92 -3.32
N VAL A 316 1.74 8.22 -2.60
CA VAL A 316 2.71 7.20 -2.18
C VAL A 316 2.28 6.62 -0.84
N ALA A 317 2.02 5.33 -0.75
CA ALA A 317 1.40 4.74 0.42
C ALA A 317 2.00 3.38 0.83
N THR A 318 1.89 3.07 2.13
CA THR A 318 2.07 1.70 2.63
C THR A 318 0.77 0.92 2.49
N ASP A 319 0.83 -0.43 2.47
CA ASP A 319 -0.35 -1.29 2.41
C ASP A 319 -1.39 -0.93 3.47
N VAL A 320 -0.96 -0.85 4.72
CA VAL A 320 -1.86 -0.57 5.86
C VAL A 320 -2.53 0.80 5.71
N ALA A 321 -1.81 1.81 5.25
CA ALA A 321 -2.36 3.17 5.12
C ALA A 321 -3.25 3.32 3.88
N ALA A 322 -3.01 2.54 2.84
CA ALA A 322 -3.80 2.54 1.60
C ALA A 322 -5.06 1.65 1.67
N ARG A 323 -5.23 0.88 2.74
CA ARG A 323 -6.45 0.09 2.95
C ARG A 323 -7.66 1.01 3.12
N GLY A 324 -8.77 0.61 2.51
CA GLY A 324 -9.98 1.42 2.54
C GLY A 324 -9.93 2.71 1.73
N ILE A 325 -8.89 2.92 0.89
CA ILE A 325 -8.93 4.01 -0.09
C ILE A 325 -10.02 3.69 -1.10
N ASP A 326 -11.07 4.51 -1.01
CA ASP A 326 -12.13 4.55 -2.00
C ASP A 326 -12.03 5.89 -2.72
N VAL A 327 -11.34 5.83 -3.83
CA VAL A 327 -11.14 6.97 -4.73
C VAL A 327 -11.37 6.45 -6.13
N ASP A 328 -12.33 7.07 -6.80
CA ASP A 328 -12.65 6.74 -8.18
C ASP A 328 -11.58 7.21 -9.15
N ASP A 329 -11.55 6.56 -10.31
CA ASP A 329 -10.73 6.97 -11.44
C ASP A 329 -9.22 6.92 -11.23
N ILE A 330 -8.75 6.11 -10.30
CA ILE A 330 -7.32 5.79 -10.21
C ILE A 330 -6.95 5.06 -11.50
N THR A 331 -6.08 5.69 -12.30
CA THR A 331 -5.66 5.16 -13.60
C THR A 331 -4.59 4.09 -13.46
N HIS A 332 -3.67 4.29 -12.52
CA HIS A 332 -2.50 3.43 -12.34
C HIS A 332 -2.29 3.03 -10.88
N VAL A 333 -1.93 1.78 -10.67
CA VAL A 333 -1.35 1.29 -9.41
C VAL A 333 0.10 0.92 -9.68
N ILE A 334 1.03 1.52 -8.94
CA ILE A 334 2.45 1.27 -9.12
C ILE A 334 3.00 0.55 -7.89
N HIS A 335 3.45 -0.69 -8.07
CA HIS A 335 4.17 -1.43 -7.05
C HIS A 335 5.65 -1.02 -7.12
N TYR A 336 6.02 0.02 -6.39
CA TYR A 336 7.42 0.43 -6.26
C TYR A 336 8.27 -0.71 -5.69
N GLN A 337 7.66 -1.51 -4.83
CA GLN A 337 8.17 -2.81 -4.35
C GLN A 337 7.01 -3.80 -4.30
N LEU A 338 7.25 -5.05 -4.73
CA LEU A 338 6.26 -6.12 -4.56
C LEU A 338 5.93 -6.31 -3.08
N PRO A 339 4.69 -6.63 -2.72
CA PRO A 339 4.33 -6.98 -1.35
C PRO A 339 5.05 -8.26 -0.92
N ASP A 340 5.11 -8.48 0.40
CA ASP A 340 5.69 -9.70 0.95
C ASP A 340 4.72 -10.88 0.77
N GLU A 341 3.43 -10.63 0.93
CA GLU A 341 2.34 -11.59 0.70
C GLU A 341 1.71 -11.37 -0.67
N ILE A 342 1.50 -12.46 -1.40
CA ILE A 342 1.01 -12.41 -2.79
C ILE A 342 -0.44 -11.94 -2.86
N GLU A 343 -1.27 -12.28 -1.88
CA GLU A 343 -2.67 -11.87 -1.78
C GLU A 343 -2.81 -10.35 -1.71
N THR A 344 -1.86 -9.68 -1.05
CA THR A 344 -1.79 -8.22 -0.96
C THR A 344 -1.64 -7.56 -2.33
N TYR A 345 -1.01 -8.25 -3.32
CA TYR A 345 -0.92 -7.74 -4.69
C TYR A 345 -2.30 -7.48 -5.29
N ASN A 346 -3.22 -8.41 -5.10
CA ASN A 346 -4.59 -8.28 -5.64
C ASN A 346 -5.34 -7.10 -5.01
N HIS A 347 -5.21 -6.91 -3.69
CA HIS A 347 -5.81 -5.77 -2.97
C HIS A 347 -5.23 -4.42 -3.40
N ARG A 348 -3.92 -4.35 -3.72
CA ARG A 348 -3.30 -3.15 -4.28
C ARG A 348 -3.83 -2.86 -5.68
N SER A 349 -3.76 -3.85 -6.58
CA SER A 349 -4.19 -3.71 -7.98
C SER A 349 -5.68 -3.38 -8.10
N GLY A 350 -6.52 -3.89 -7.18
CA GLY A 350 -7.94 -3.57 -7.10
C GLY A 350 -8.27 -2.12 -6.66
N ARG A 351 -7.25 -1.25 -6.48
CA ARG A 351 -7.49 0.20 -6.33
C ARG A 351 -7.75 0.88 -7.68
N THR A 352 -7.38 0.27 -8.79
CA THR A 352 -7.74 0.72 -10.16
C THR A 352 -8.70 -0.27 -10.83
N GLY A 353 -9.21 0.06 -12.01
CA GLY A 353 -10.10 -0.81 -12.77
C GLY A 353 -11.49 -0.99 -12.15
N ARG A 354 -11.97 -0.03 -11.37
CA ARG A 354 -13.28 -0.07 -10.69
C ARG A 354 -14.41 0.42 -11.59
N ALA A 355 -15.64 0.04 -11.25
CA ALA A 355 -16.86 0.46 -11.94
C ALA A 355 -16.82 0.26 -13.48
N GLY A 356 -16.18 -0.83 -13.94
CA GLY A 356 -16.09 -1.15 -15.38
C GLY A 356 -15.08 -0.33 -16.17
N LYS A 357 -14.31 0.57 -15.51
CA LYS A 357 -13.21 1.31 -16.15
C LYS A 357 -11.96 0.44 -16.26
N SER A 358 -11.11 0.72 -17.25
CA SER A 358 -9.80 0.09 -17.38
C SER A 358 -8.80 0.69 -16.42
N GLY A 359 -7.84 -0.11 -15.94
CA GLY A 359 -6.75 0.32 -15.09
C GLY A 359 -5.46 -0.40 -15.41
N ILE A 360 -4.32 0.16 -15.01
CA ILE A 360 -3.00 -0.42 -15.23
C ILE A 360 -2.31 -0.65 -13.87
N SER A 361 -1.82 -1.87 -13.67
CA SER A 361 -1.04 -2.26 -12.50
C SER A 361 0.41 -2.52 -12.93
N MET A 362 1.33 -1.63 -12.53
CA MET A 362 2.75 -1.64 -12.91
C MET A 362 3.61 -2.14 -11.76
N VAL A 363 4.56 -3.02 -12.04
CA VAL A 363 5.50 -3.57 -11.04
C VAL A 363 6.93 -3.21 -11.39
N LEU A 364 7.67 -2.61 -10.44
CA LEU A 364 9.10 -2.36 -10.54
C LEU A 364 9.86 -3.40 -9.71
N LEU A 365 10.61 -4.29 -10.37
CA LEU A 365 11.29 -5.38 -9.68
C LEU A 365 12.68 -5.71 -10.25
N PRO A 366 13.62 -6.18 -9.41
CA PRO A 366 14.89 -6.73 -9.89
C PRO A 366 14.69 -8.13 -10.46
N LYS A 367 15.63 -8.60 -11.30
CA LYS A 367 15.62 -9.98 -11.87
C LYS A 367 15.46 -11.07 -10.80
N SER A 368 16.02 -10.87 -9.61
CA SER A 368 15.93 -11.84 -8.52
C SER A 368 14.49 -12.11 -8.05
N GLU A 369 13.56 -11.18 -8.30
CA GLU A 369 12.16 -11.30 -7.89
C GLU A 369 11.21 -11.78 -9.02
N LEU A 370 11.73 -12.09 -10.23
CA LEU A 370 10.92 -12.56 -11.37
C LEU A 370 10.09 -13.82 -11.07
N ARG A 371 10.55 -14.67 -10.16
CA ARG A 371 9.78 -15.85 -9.74
C ARG A 371 8.44 -15.46 -9.10
N LYS A 372 8.42 -14.36 -8.35
CA LYS A 372 7.19 -13.87 -7.71
C LYS A 372 6.12 -13.48 -8.72
N ILE A 373 6.51 -12.93 -9.89
CA ILE A 373 5.56 -12.62 -10.98
C ILE A 373 4.82 -13.89 -11.40
N LYS A 374 5.54 -14.99 -11.65
CA LYS A 374 4.92 -16.26 -12.05
C LYS A 374 4.02 -16.87 -10.97
N GLU A 375 4.34 -16.62 -9.70
CA GLU A 375 3.50 -17.06 -8.58
C GLU A 375 2.23 -16.21 -8.50
N ILE A 376 2.35 -14.88 -8.70
CA ILE A 376 1.20 -13.97 -8.75
C ILE A 376 0.30 -14.32 -9.93
N GLU A 377 0.83 -14.53 -11.15
CA GLU A 377 0.06 -14.94 -12.35
C GLU A 377 -0.82 -16.18 -12.10
N LYS A 378 -0.28 -17.17 -11.39
CA LYS A 378 -1.04 -18.39 -11.05
C LYS A 378 -2.22 -18.09 -10.12
N ILE A 379 -2.07 -17.13 -9.21
CA ILE A 379 -3.10 -16.78 -8.23
C ILE A 379 -4.15 -15.88 -8.86
N ILE A 380 -3.73 -14.81 -9.56
CA ILE A 380 -4.65 -13.85 -10.17
C ILE A 380 -5.28 -14.37 -11.47
N LYS A 381 -4.73 -15.46 -12.03
CA LYS A 381 -5.14 -16.09 -13.31
C LYS A 381 -5.13 -15.11 -14.49
N GLN A 382 -4.22 -14.15 -14.47
CA GLN A 382 -3.98 -13.20 -15.55
C GLN A 382 -2.49 -13.10 -15.84
N PRO A 383 -2.10 -12.95 -17.12
CA PRO A 383 -0.71 -12.80 -17.50
C PRO A 383 -0.19 -11.40 -17.17
N PHE A 384 1.11 -11.31 -16.91
CA PHE A 384 1.83 -10.06 -16.86
C PHE A 384 2.56 -9.81 -18.17
N GLU A 385 2.47 -8.59 -18.66
CA GLU A 385 3.26 -8.13 -19.79
C GLU A 385 4.59 -7.54 -19.31
N GLN A 386 5.70 -8.09 -19.80
CA GLN A 386 7.01 -7.45 -19.59
C GLN A 386 7.16 -6.27 -20.54
N LYS A 387 7.43 -5.09 -20.00
CA LYS A 387 7.69 -3.89 -20.79
C LYS A 387 9.07 -3.32 -20.52
N ALA A 388 9.64 -2.71 -21.54
CA ALA A 388 10.84 -1.89 -21.43
C ALA A 388 10.47 -0.52 -20.84
N LEU A 389 11.40 0.08 -20.10
CA LEU A 389 11.22 1.46 -19.64
C LEU A 389 11.27 2.42 -20.83
N PRO A 390 10.38 3.42 -20.87
CA PRO A 390 10.42 4.43 -21.91
C PRO A 390 11.77 5.14 -21.97
N THR A 391 12.26 5.35 -23.17
CA THR A 391 13.49 6.13 -23.40
C THR A 391 13.23 7.62 -23.19
N GLY A 392 14.28 8.39 -22.95
CA GLY A 392 14.14 9.84 -22.81
C GLY A 392 13.54 10.53 -24.04
N ILE A 393 13.82 10.01 -25.24
CA ILE A 393 13.27 10.52 -26.51
C ILE A 393 11.77 10.25 -26.59
N GLU A 394 11.34 9.03 -26.32
CA GLU A 394 9.92 8.65 -26.29
C GLU A 394 9.12 9.50 -25.28
N ILE A 395 9.70 9.75 -24.11
CA ILE A 395 9.07 10.61 -23.09
C ILE A 395 8.92 12.05 -23.62
N CYS A 396 9.97 12.62 -24.24
CA CYS A 396 9.89 13.96 -24.83
C CYS A 396 8.80 14.03 -25.89
N GLU A 397 8.69 13.03 -26.74
CA GLU A 397 7.65 12.94 -27.77
C GLU A 397 6.25 12.87 -27.17
N ILE A 398 6.02 12.00 -26.19
CA ILE A 398 4.73 11.89 -25.49
C ILE A 398 4.33 13.23 -24.84
N GLN A 399 5.26 13.90 -24.18
CA GLN A 399 5.00 15.18 -23.53
C GLN A 399 4.65 16.30 -24.53
N LEU A 400 5.33 16.34 -25.68
CA LEU A 400 5.01 17.29 -26.73
C LEU A 400 3.62 17.06 -27.34
N TYR A 401 3.26 15.80 -27.62
CA TYR A 401 1.92 15.45 -28.09
C TYR A 401 0.83 15.75 -27.05
N HIS A 402 1.11 15.48 -25.78
CA HIS A 402 0.19 15.82 -24.69
C HIS A 402 -0.04 17.34 -24.61
N LEU A 403 1.04 18.16 -24.69
CA LEU A 403 0.93 19.62 -24.75
C LEU A 403 0.11 20.09 -25.96
N ALA A 404 0.35 19.51 -27.14
CA ALA A 404 -0.42 19.85 -28.35
C ALA A 404 -1.92 19.56 -28.18
N ASN A 405 -2.26 18.39 -27.59
CA ASN A 405 -3.64 18.03 -27.31
C ASN A 405 -4.26 18.92 -26.25
N SER A 406 -3.52 19.29 -25.21
CA SER A 406 -3.98 20.20 -24.16
C SER A 406 -4.29 21.59 -24.73
N LEU A 407 -3.40 22.13 -25.57
CA LEU A 407 -3.64 23.40 -26.26
C LEU A 407 -4.85 23.36 -27.19
N LYS A 408 -5.10 22.24 -27.86
CA LYS A 408 -6.26 22.06 -28.75
C LYS A 408 -7.59 22.05 -27.99
N ASN A 409 -7.61 21.48 -26.79
CA ASN A 409 -8.83 21.17 -26.05
C ASN A 409 -9.10 22.13 -24.88
N VAL A 410 -8.14 23.02 -24.54
CA VAL A 410 -8.30 23.97 -23.44
C VAL A 410 -9.42 24.96 -23.75
N GLU A 411 -10.36 25.09 -22.83
CA GLU A 411 -11.34 26.18 -22.84
C GLU A 411 -10.67 27.45 -22.28
N VAL A 412 -10.67 28.51 -23.09
CA VAL A 412 -10.06 29.78 -22.69
C VAL A 412 -10.93 30.44 -21.65
N ASN A 413 -10.39 30.65 -20.45
CA ASN A 413 -11.06 31.42 -19.43
C ASN A 413 -11.11 32.90 -19.83
N SER A 414 -12.32 33.47 -19.89
CA SER A 414 -12.52 34.88 -20.27
C SER A 414 -11.74 35.90 -19.40
N ALA A 415 -11.39 35.53 -18.17
CA ALA A 415 -10.59 36.37 -17.31
C ALA A 415 -9.17 36.68 -17.85
N ILE A 416 -8.67 35.91 -18.83
CA ILE A 416 -7.38 36.17 -19.48
C ILE A 416 -7.47 37.34 -20.48
N GLU A 417 -8.65 37.67 -20.97
CA GLU A 417 -8.85 38.67 -22.03
C GLU A 417 -8.31 40.05 -21.62
N ASP A 418 -8.40 40.41 -20.35
CA ASP A 418 -7.89 41.68 -19.82
C ASP A 418 -6.35 41.80 -19.92
N TYR A 419 -5.64 40.68 -19.96
CA TYR A 419 -4.17 40.60 -20.00
C TYR A 419 -3.64 40.44 -21.43
N LEU A 420 -4.46 39.90 -22.37
CA LEU A 420 -4.03 39.57 -23.71
C LEU A 420 -3.53 40.78 -24.52
N PRO A 421 -4.10 42.00 -24.42
CA PRO A 421 -3.62 43.15 -25.21
C PRO A 421 -2.14 43.51 -24.95
N ALA A 422 -1.68 43.44 -23.70
CA ALA A 422 -0.28 43.64 -23.36
C ALA A 422 0.62 42.53 -23.91
N ILE A 423 0.17 41.27 -23.82
CA ILE A 423 0.89 40.11 -24.31
C ILE A 423 0.99 40.13 -25.85
N TYR A 424 -0.10 40.49 -26.54
CA TYR A 424 -0.10 40.64 -28.01
C TYR A 424 0.89 41.70 -28.48
N LYS A 425 1.00 42.83 -27.75
CA LYS A 425 1.97 43.84 -28.09
C LYS A 425 3.41 43.35 -28.00
N GLU A 426 3.74 42.56 -26.98
CA GLU A 426 5.08 41.99 -26.81
C GLU A 426 5.39 40.90 -27.88
N LEU A 427 4.39 40.16 -28.29
CA LEU A 427 4.55 39.04 -29.22
C LEU A 427 4.28 39.41 -30.68
N GLN A 428 3.88 40.65 -31.01
CA GLN A 428 3.45 41.09 -32.36
C GLN A 428 4.51 40.87 -33.46
N HIS A 429 5.79 40.79 -33.08
CA HIS A 429 6.90 40.64 -34.01
C HIS A 429 7.21 39.17 -34.35
N ILE A 430 6.53 38.25 -33.68
CA ILE A 430 6.75 36.82 -33.82
C ILE A 430 5.64 36.27 -34.72
N ASP A 431 6.00 35.63 -35.83
CA ASP A 431 5.02 34.96 -36.66
C ASP A 431 4.43 33.73 -35.96
N ARG A 432 3.31 33.24 -36.51
CA ARG A 432 2.57 32.12 -35.90
C ARG A 432 3.42 30.86 -35.75
N GLU A 433 4.23 30.52 -36.76
CA GLU A 433 5.04 29.31 -36.73
C GLU A 433 6.16 29.39 -35.71
N GLU A 434 6.81 30.54 -35.62
CA GLU A 434 7.87 30.81 -34.67
C GLU A 434 7.31 30.86 -33.22
N LEU A 435 6.11 31.42 -33.02
CA LEU A 435 5.42 31.42 -31.73
C LEU A 435 5.12 29.99 -31.28
N ILE A 436 4.59 29.15 -32.17
CA ILE A 436 4.35 27.73 -31.85
C ILE A 436 5.66 27.05 -31.48
N LYS A 437 6.73 27.22 -32.27
CA LYS A 437 8.05 26.66 -31.95
C LYS A 437 8.54 27.08 -30.59
N LYS A 438 8.39 28.35 -30.20
CA LYS A 438 8.81 28.89 -28.90
C LYS A 438 8.00 28.32 -27.74
N ILE A 439 6.67 28.20 -27.87
CA ILE A 439 5.81 27.59 -26.88
C ILE A 439 6.26 26.15 -26.61
N PHE A 440 6.44 25.36 -27.68
CA PHE A 440 6.89 23.97 -27.55
C PHE A 440 8.34 23.87 -27.05
N ALA A 441 9.23 24.79 -27.43
CA ALA A 441 10.62 24.80 -27.00
C ALA A 441 10.76 25.04 -25.48
N VAL A 442 9.90 25.85 -24.87
CA VAL A 442 9.91 26.10 -23.42
C VAL A 442 9.68 24.79 -22.64
N GLU A 443 8.63 24.04 -22.99
CA GLU A 443 8.32 22.76 -22.33
C GLU A 443 9.30 21.65 -22.73
N PHE A 444 9.66 21.56 -24.03
CA PHE A 444 10.64 20.58 -24.51
C PHE A 444 11.99 20.72 -23.81
N THR A 445 12.48 21.94 -23.62
CA THR A 445 13.79 22.18 -23.00
C THR A 445 13.82 21.65 -21.56
N ARG A 446 12.71 21.71 -20.82
CA ARG A 446 12.58 21.18 -19.47
C ARG A 446 12.82 19.67 -19.43
N PHE A 447 12.14 18.89 -20.27
CA PHE A 447 12.29 17.44 -20.35
C PHE A 447 13.59 17.02 -21.05
N PHE A 448 13.93 17.66 -22.17
CA PHE A 448 15.12 17.34 -22.95
C PHE A 448 16.42 17.51 -22.16
N ASN A 449 16.58 18.60 -21.41
CA ASN A 449 17.79 18.80 -20.60
C ASN A 449 17.94 17.75 -19.50
N TYR A 450 16.83 17.30 -18.92
CA TYR A 450 16.86 16.22 -17.95
C TYR A 450 17.23 14.88 -18.60
N TYR A 451 16.54 14.50 -19.69
CA TYR A 451 16.73 13.20 -20.30
C TYR A 451 17.94 13.09 -21.22
N LYS A 452 18.45 14.19 -21.79
CA LYS A 452 19.69 14.20 -22.58
C LYS A 452 20.90 13.71 -21.76
N ASN A 453 20.95 14.03 -20.48
CA ASN A 453 22.02 13.65 -19.58
C ASN A 453 21.63 12.46 -18.66
N ALA A 454 20.39 11.96 -18.77
CA ALA A 454 19.96 10.82 -18.00
C ALA A 454 20.64 9.55 -18.54
N GLU A 455 21.33 8.82 -17.68
CA GLU A 455 21.92 7.53 -18.00
C GLU A 455 20.87 6.62 -18.67
N VAL A 456 21.28 5.93 -19.72
CA VAL A 456 20.51 4.81 -20.27
C VAL A 456 20.41 3.81 -19.14
N LEU A 457 19.21 3.65 -18.57
CA LEU A 457 19.00 2.66 -17.51
C LEU A 457 19.24 1.29 -18.16
N PRO A 458 20.31 0.55 -17.77
CA PRO A 458 20.64 -0.71 -18.40
C PRO A 458 19.46 -1.65 -18.18
N GLU A 459 18.86 -2.13 -19.30
CA GLU A 459 18.09 -3.36 -19.26
C GLU A 459 19.04 -4.43 -18.75
N GLU A 460 18.71 -5.07 -17.64
CA GLU A 460 19.43 -6.24 -17.20
C GLU A 460 19.19 -7.36 -18.23
N ASP A 461 19.99 -7.39 -19.32
CA ASP A 461 19.90 -8.39 -20.36
C ASP A 461 19.96 -9.82 -19.82
N ALA A 462 19.07 -10.65 -20.33
CA ALA A 462 18.95 -12.05 -19.97
C ALA A 462 20.14 -12.92 -20.42
N LYS A 463 21.26 -12.33 -20.90
CA LYS A 463 22.39 -13.05 -21.54
C LYS A 463 23.79 -12.79 -20.99
N GLU A 464 23.94 -12.16 -19.84
CA GLU A 464 25.25 -12.16 -19.16
C GLU A 464 25.27 -13.09 -17.93
N SER A 465 24.94 -14.35 -18.17
CA SER A 465 25.39 -15.42 -17.30
C SER A 465 26.71 -15.94 -17.82
N ARG A 466 27.80 -15.74 -17.03
CA ARG A 466 29.06 -16.46 -17.13
C ARG A 466 30.04 -16.03 -18.22
N LYS A 467 30.55 -14.83 -18.12
CA LYS A 467 32.00 -14.59 -18.30
C LYS A 467 32.42 -13.65 -17.18
N GLY A 468 33.38 -14.10 -16.39
CA GLY A 468 33.98 -13.27 -15.33
C GLY A 468 34.65 -12.06 -15.96
N GLY A 469 34.29 -10.88 -15.47
CA GLY A 469 34.86 -9.62 -15.90
C GLY A 469 34.01 -8.48 -15.33
N ASP A 470 34.53 -7.84 -14.28
CA ASP A 470 34.30 -6.46 -13.91
C ASP A 470 32.87 -6.02 -13.53
N SER A 471 32.42 -6.47 -12.38
CA SER A 471 31.54 -5.63 -11.56
C SER A 471 32.46 -4.58 -10.91
N GLY A 472 32.26 -3.28 -11.10
CA GLY A 472 33.06 -2.21 -10.53
C GLY A 472 33.13 -2.18 -8.99
N GLU A 473 32.98 -3.30 -8.35
CA GLU A 473 32.86 -3.59 -6.95
C GLU A 473 33.95 -4.58 -6.54
N VAL A 474 34.85 -4.19 -5.64
CA VAL A 474 35.91 -5.05 -5.12
C VAL A 474 35.60 -5.47 -3.69
N ARG A 475 35.74 -6.77 -3.42
CA ARG A 475 35.57 -7.35 -2.09
C ARG A 475 36.89 -7.51 -1.40
N TYR A 476 36.99 -7.08 -0.15
CA TYR A 476 38.14 -7.20 0.68
C TYR A 476 37.88 -8.10 1.87
N PHE A 477 38.93 -8.81 2.26
CA PHE A 477 39.11 -9.46 3.56
C PHE A 477 39.83 -8.50 4.49
N ILE A 478 39.43 -8.44 5.77
CA ILE A 478 40.11 -7.71 6.83
C ILE A 478 40.16 -8.58 8.08
N ASN A 479 41.34 -8.63 8.75
CA ASN A 479 41.57 -9.45 9.93
C ASN A 479 41.05 -8.82 11.25
N ILE A 480 39.91 -8.16 11.18
CA ILE A 480 39.14 -7.59 12.31
C ILE A 480 37.76 -8.27 12.35
N GLY A 481 37.27 -8.66 13.54
CA GLY A 481 36.02 -9.33 13.72
C GLY A 481 35.32 -9.04 15.06
N GLU A 482 34.32 -9.85 15.42
CA GLU A 482 33.55 -9.71 16.67
C GLU A 482 34.46 -9.81 17.91
N ARG A 483 35.52 -10.61 17.86
CA ARG A 483 36.51 -10.74 18.96
C ARG A 483 37.25 -9.43 19.24
N ASP A 484 37.40 -8.59 18.26
CA ASP A 484 38.03 -7.27 18.37
C ASP A 484 36.99 -6.19 18.79
N GLY A 485 35.76 -6.58 19.07
CA GLY A 485 34.70 -5.70 19.58
C GLY A 485 33.88 -4.99 18.48
N TYR A 486 34.02 -5.42 17.23
CA TYR A 486 33.31 -4.84 16.09
C TYR A 486 32.08 -5.63 15.72
N ASP A 487 30.96 -4.91 15.48
CA ASP A 487 29.81 -5.35 14.73
C ASP A 487 29.84 -4.74 13.31
N TRP A 488 28.87 -5.11 12.46
CA TRP A 488 28.85 -4.62 11.07
C TRP A 488 28.77 -3.09 10.97
N LYS A 489 28.17 -2.43 11.95
CA LYS A 489 27.96 -0.98 11.96
C LYS A 489 29.23 -0.26 12.45
N THR A 490 29.80 -0.70 13.54
CA THR A 490 31.03 -0.14 14.10
C THR A 490 32.22 -0.37 13.19
N LEU A 491 32.31 -1.53 12.50
CA LEU A 491 33.33 -1.79 11.50
C LEU A 491 33.14 -0.90 10.27
N LYS A 492 31.91 -0.71 9.81
CA LYS A 492 31.61 0.21 8.71
C LYS A 492 32.02 1.64 9.04
N ASP A 493 31.75 2.11 10.24
CA ASP A 493 32.10 3.46 10.69
C ASP A 493 33.64 3.61 10.85
N PHE A 494 34.32 2.58 11.33
CA PHE A 494 35.80 2.53 11.39
C PHE A 494 36.41 2.61 10.00
N LEU A 495 35.97 1.78 9.05
CA LEU A 495 36.47 1.77 7.67
C LEU A 495 36.28 3.13 6.98
N LYS A 496 35.12 3.77 7.15
CA LYS A 496 34.88 5.11 6.61
C LYS A 496 35.79 6.16 7.19
N ALA A 497 35.95 6.15 8.51
CA ALA A 497 36.81 7.12 9.19
C ALA A 497 38.30 6.94 8.75
N THR A 498 38.76 5.68 8.60
CA THR A 498 40.13 5.37 8.23
C THR A 498 40.43 5.66 6.77
N LEU A 499 39.45 5.38 5.88
CA LEU A 499 39.61 5.58 4.44
C LEU A 499 39.12 6.99 3.99
N ASN A 500 38.56 7.79 4.88
CA ASN A 500 37.96 9.09 4.60
C ASN A 500 36.88 9.02 3.48
N LEU A 501 36.05 7.97 3.52
CA LEU A 501 35.04 7.65 2.53
C LEU A 501 33.63 8.08 2.99
N GLY A 502 32.75 8.32 2.05
CA GLY A 502 31.36 8.67 2.27
C GLY A 502 30.51 7.53 2.85
N ARG A 503 29.23 7.83 3.12
CA ARG A 503 28.34 6.87 3.81
C ARG A 503 28.05 5.61 2.99
N ASP A 504 28.04 5.71 1.68
CA ASP A 504 27.63 4.63 0.78
C ASP A 504 28.80 4.00 0.01
N ASP A 505 30.03 4.51 0.21
CA ASP A 505 31.23 4.02 -0.47
C ASP A 505 31.77 2.71 0.14
N VAL A 506 31.43 2.40 1.39
CA VAL A 506 31.72 1.12 2.04
C VAL A 506 30.41 0.37 2.25
N PHE A 507 30.28 -0.79 1.63
CA PHE A 507 29.03 -1.57 1.66
C PHE A 507 29.28 -3.08 1.78
N LYS A 508 28.21 -3.88 1.97
CA LYS A 508 28.24 -5.33 2.15
C LYS A 508 29.23 -5.80 3.25
N VAL A 509 29.26 -5.07 4.37
CA VAL A 509 30.10 -5.42 5.52
C VAL A 509 29.53 -6.67 6.19
N ASP A 510 30.32 -7.75 6.23
CA ASP A 510 29.98 -9.06 6.80
C ASP A 510 31.01 -9.43 7.87
N VAL A 511 30.65 -9.29 9.15
CA VAL A 511 31.56 -9.51 10.29
C VAL A 511 31.47 -10.95 10.75
N LYS A 512 32.64 -11.60 10.90
CA LYS A 512 32.81 -12.93 11.45
C LYS A 512 33.55 -12.83 12.79
N ASN A 513 33.72 -13.95 13.44
CA ASN A 513 34.30 -14.00 14.78
C ASN A 513 35.71 -13.36 14.89
N SER A 514 36.60 -13.60 13.90
CA SER A 514 38.01 -13.15 13.91
C SER A 514 38.46 -12.37 12.67
N PHE A 515 37.57 -12.17 11.71
CA PHE A 515 37.81 -11.45 10.46
C PHE A 515 36.49 -10.92 9.90
N SER A 516 36.57 -10.09 8.87
CA SER A 516 35.39 -9.56 8.19
C SER A 516 35.61 -9.40 6.71
N PHE A 517 34.51 -9.20 5.97
CA PHE A 517 34.54 -8.79 4.58
C PHE A 517 33.80 -7.47 4.39
N PHE A 518 34.29 -6.67 3.45
CA PHE A 518 33.59 -5.44 3.01
C PHE A 518 33.85 -5.21 1.52
N ASN A 519 33.02 -4.37 0.90
CA ASN A 519 33.16 -4.01 -0.49
C ASN A 519 33.29 -2.49 -0.64
N THR A 520 34.06 -2.06 -1.67
CA THR A 520 34.07 -0.68 -2.17
C THR A 520 33.93 -0.68 -3.69
N GLU A 521 33.77 0.49 -4.30
CA GLU A 521 33.87 0.66 -5.75
C GLU A 521 35.32 0.41 -6.20
N ALA A 522 35.51 -0.01 -7.46
CA ALA A 522 36.82 -0.40 -8.00
C ALA A 522 37.83 0.76 -8.09
N ASP A 523 37.36 1.98 -8.22
CA ASP A 523 38.20 3.19 -8.22
C ASP A 523 38.87 3.48 -6.88
N GLN A 524 38.43 2.79 -5.82
CA GLN A 524 38.95 2.96 -4.45
C GLN A 524 39.99 1.92 -4.05
N VAL A 525 40.36 1.00 -4.94
CA VAL A 525 41.27 -0.10 -4.65
C VAL A 525 42.62 0.42 -4.16
N ASP A 526 43.21 1.36 -4.88
CA ASP A 526 44.52 1.92 -4.54
C ASP A 526 44.48 2.65 -3.19
N LEU A 527 43.41 3.35 -2.89
CA LEU A 527 43.18 4.01 -1.60
C LEU A 527 43.10 2.99 -0.46
N VAL A 528 42.31 1.93 -0.61
CA VAL A 528 42.14 0.89 0.41
C VAL A 528 43.49 0.16 0.66
N MET A 529 44.13 -0.28 -0.41
CA MET A 529 45.39 -1.05 -0.29
C MET A 529 46.53 -0.20 0.28
N SER A 530 46.68 1.05 -0.13
CA SER A 530 47.71 1.95 0.39
C SER A 530 47.47 2.35 1.86
N THR A 531 46.23 2.56 2.26
CA THR A 531 45.90 2.95 3.64
C THR A 531 46.20 1.83 4.63
N PHE A 532 45.93 0.57 4.25
CA PHE A 532 46.14 -0.58 5.13
C PHE A 532 47.52 -1.29 4.94
N ALA A 533 48.40 -0.81 4.07
CA ALA A 533 49.69 -1.44 3.82
C ALA A 533 50.56 -1.61 5.09
N ASP A 534 50.56 -0.61 5.98
CA ASP A 534 51.32 -0.61 7.24
C ASP A 534 50.44 -0.21 8.44
N PHE A 535 49.13 -0.39 8.34
CA PHE A 535 48.20 0.08 9.35
C PHE A 535 48.26 -0.80 10.61
N LYS A 536 48.45 -0.16 11.76
CA LYS A 536 48.50 -0.82 13.07
C LYS A 536 47.39 -0.27 13.97
N MET A 537 46.69 -1.18 14.65
CA MET A 537 45.75 -0.88 15.69
C MET A 537 46.09 -1.68 16.95
N ASP A 538 46.25 -1.01 18.08
CA ASP A 538 46.65 -1.61 19.37
C ASP A 538 47.87 -2.53 19.29
N GLY A 539 48.89 -2.15 18.46
CA GLY A 539 50.14 -2.90 18.27
C GLY A 539 50.06 -4.08 17.31
N ARG A 540 48.89 -4.39 16.75
CA ARG A 540 48.63 -5.46 15.76
C ARG A 540 48.55 -4.88 14.36
N PHE A 541 49.18 -5.52 13.38
CA PHE A 541 48.96 -5.19 11.98
C PHE A 541 47.56 -5.57 11.52
N ILE A 542 46.90 -4.65 10.88
CA ILE A 542 45.59 -4.86 10.24
C ILE A 542 45.85 -5.14 8.76
N ASN A 543 45.63 -6.38 8.35
CA ASN A 543 45.80 -6.81 6.97
C ASN A 543 44.47 -6.73 6.22
N VAL A 544 44.54 -6.08 5.07
CA VAL A 544 43.45 -6.04 4.11
C VAL A 544 43.90 -6.68 2.80
N GLU A 545 43.12 -7.61 2.29
CA GLU A 545 43.43 -8.35 1.06
C GLU A 545 42.20 -8.36 0.15
N ILE A 546 42.42 -8.30 -1.17
CA ILE A 546 41.33 -8.48 -2.14
C ILE A 546 40.90 -9.94 -2.10
N SER A 547 39.62 -10.17 -1.86
CA SER A 547 39.00 -11.51 -1.76
C SER A 547 38.34 -11.90 -3.08
N ASP A 548 38.98 -12.80 -3.83
CA ASP A 548 38.39 -13.39 -5.03
C ASP A 548 37.21 -14.30 -4.68
N LYS A 549 36.08 -14.13 -5.34
CA LYS A 549 34.92 -15.04 -5.28
C LYS A 549 35.28 -16.36 -5.99
N GLY A 550 36.14 -17.22 -5.38
CA GLY A 550 36.44 -18.45 -6.10
C GLY A 550 37.27 -19.52 -5.40
N ALA A 551 37.57 -19.44 -4.12
CA ALA A 551 38.34 -20.51 -3.46
C ALA A 551 37.64 -20.99 -2.18
N GLY A 552 36.72 -21.90 -2.32
CA GLY A 552 36.03 -22.54 -1.20
C GLY A 552 35.50 -23.92 -1.55
N ARG A 553 36.34 -24.82 -2.06
CA ARG A 553 36.18 -26.29 -2.02
C ARG A 553 37.52 -26.94 -2.39
N SER A 554 38.29 -27.27 -1.42
CA SER A 554 39.31 -28.33 -1.57
C SER A 554 39.07 -29.35 -0.47
N ARG A 555 38.73 -30.53 -0.96
CA ARG A 555 38.62 -31.80 -0.25
C ARG A 555 39.95 -32.13 0.44
N GLY A 556 39.86 -32.65 1.65
CA GLY A 556 40.92 -33.41 2.31
C GLY A 556 40.28 -34.57 3.04
N ASP A 557 40.10 -35.66 2.31
CA ASP A 557 39.90 -37.00 2.90
C ASP A 557 41.11 -37.40 3.72
N LYS A 558 40.93 -37.95 4.91
CA LYS A 558 41.27 -39.33 5.26
C LYS A 558 41.00 -39.67 6.73
N LYS A 559 40.14 -40.67 6.86
CA LYS A 559 40.21 -41.88 7.69
C LYS A 559 40.77 -41.84 9.11
N GLY A 560 39.96 -42.38 9.99
CA GLY A 560 40.39 -43.34 10.99
C GLY A 560 39.81 -43.19 12.36
N GLY A 561 38.91 -44.08 12.73
CA GLY A 561 39.01 -44.91 13.90
C GLY A 561 38.15 -44.57 15.11
N GLU A 562 37.07 -45.35 15.21
CA GLU A 562 36.58 -46.04 16.42
C GLU A 562 36.67 -45.33 17.79
N GLY A 563 35.50 -45.02 18.36
CA GLY A 563 35.02 -46.00 19.34
C GLY A 563 34.81 -45.42 20.73
N ARG A 564 33.64 -45.64 21.24
CA ARG A 564 33.23 -45.80 22.66
C ARG A 564 32.53 -44.68 23.40
N LYS A 565 31.31 -44.98 23.57
CA LYS A 565 30.25 -44.85 24.57
C LYS A 565 30.62 -44.43 26.01
N ARG A 566 29.61 -43.84 26.62
CA ARG A 566 29.23 -43.75 28.05
C ARG A 566 29.84 -42.52 28.78
N GLY A 567 29.11 -41.85 29.61
CA GLY A 567 27.86 -42.04 30.36
C GLY A 567 27.53 -40.79 31.17
N GLU A 568 26.31 -40.73 31.54
CA GLU A 568 25.65 -40.05 32.66
C GLU A 568 26.52 -39.38 33.74
N ASP A 569 26.18 -38.22 34.22
CA ASP A 569 25.21 -37.93 35.31
C ASP A 569 25.42 -36.53 35.93
N LYS A 570 24.30 -35.87 36.18
CA LYS A 570 23.91 -35.00 37.31
C LYS A 570 24.94 -34.16 38.08
N LYS A 571 24.71 -32.87 38.20
CA LYS A 571 24.11 -32.24 39.41
C LYS A 571 24.08 -30.70 39.36
N LYS A 572 22.96 -30.20 39.81
CA LYS A 572 22.58 -28.89 40.33
C LYS A 572 23.69 -28.09 41.04
N GLY A 573 23.61 -26.78 40.93
CA GLY A 573 24.21 -25.83 41.84
C GLY A 573 23.96 -24.39 41.48
N GLU A 574 22.99 -23.77 42.14
CA GLU A 574 22.69 -22.33 42.12
C GLU A 574 23.92 -21.50 42.50
N LYS A 575 24.10 -20.36 41.85
CA LYS A 575 24.49 -19.11 42.56
C LYS A 575 24.12 -17.88 41.71
N LYS A 576 23.16 -17.13 42.23
CA LYS A 576 22.94 -15.71 41.93
C LYS A 576 24.18 -14.92 42.34
N GLY A 577 24.61 -14.00 41.49
CA GLY A 577 25.65 -13.01 41.80
C GLY A 577 25.60 -11.89 40.79
N GLU A 578 25.21 -10.73 41.22
CA GLU A 578 25.09 -9.44 40.57
C GLU A 578 26.21 -9.10 39.57
N LYS A 579 25.82 -8.66 38.39
CA LYS A 579 26.64 -7.76 37.57
C LYS A 579 25.77 -6.63 36.99
N LYS A 580 25.45 -5.66 37.82
CA LYS A 580 25.20 -4.28 37.41
C LYS A 580 26.54 -3.61 37.11
N SER A 581 26.50 -2.70 36.07
CA SER A 581 27.50 -1.66 35.82
C SER A 581 28.68 -1.98 34.89
N ARG A 582 28.39 -2.02 33.59
CA ARG A 582 29.37 -1.55 32.59
C ARG A 582 28.75 -0.56 31.58
N LYS A 583 27.44 -0.49 31.47
CA LYS A 583 26.75 0.50 30.62
C LYS A 583 26.64 1.91 31.22
N GLN A 584 26.71 2.06 32.54
CA GLN A 584 26.65 3.39 33.17
C GLN A 584 27.97 4.17 33.12
N LYS A 585 29.12 3.50 33.09
CA LYS A 585 30.42 4.19 33.02
C LYS A 585 30.75 4.77 31.66
N THR A 586 30.15 4.23 30.58
CA THR A 586 30.39 4.73 29.20
C THR A 586 29.55 5.97 28.88
N VAL A 587 28.37 6.10 29.49
CA VAL A 587 27.48 7.28 29.31
C VAL A 587 28.03 8.50 30.07
N GLU A 588 28.55 8.29 31.29
CA GLU A 588 29.14 9.38 32.09
C GLU A 588 30.44 9.93 31.51
N ALA A 589 31.25 9.09 30.86
CA ALA A 589 32.46 9.53 30.15
C ALA A 589 32.13 10.39 28.91
N PHE A 590 31.04 10.11 28.24
CA PHE A 590 30.58 10.85 27.06
C PHE A 590 30.00 12.23 27.43
N GLU A 591 29.28 12.31 28.55
CA GLU A 591 28.73 13.59 29.04
C GLU A 591 29.82 14.53 29.59
N GLN A 592 30.87 14.00 30.19
CA GLN A 592 32.00 14.82 30.66
C GLN A 592 32.86 15.38 29.51
N ALA A 593 32.98 14.64 28.41
CA ALA A 593 33.68 15.11 27.21
C ALA A 593 32.90 16.25 26.50
N PHE A 594 31.56 16.18 26.50
CA PHE A 594 30.71 17.21 25.91
C PHE A 594 30.66 18.52 26.73
N LYS A 595 30.73 18.43 28.05
CA LYS A 595 30.79 19.62 28.95
C LYS A 595 32.14 20.34 28.89
N LYS A 596 33.24 19.65 28.58
CA LYS A 596 34.57 20.29 28.38
C LYS A 596 34.70 21.08 27.06
N LYS A 597 33.93 20.70 26.02
CA LYS A 597 33.92 21.41 24.73
C LYS A 597 33.07 22.70 24.73
N LYS A 598 32.12 22.83 25.68
CA LYS A 598 31.25 24.01 25.84
C LYS A 598 31.84 25.13 26.72
N LYS A 599 32.99 24.90 27.35
CA LYS A 599 33.71 25.91 28.15
C LYS A 599 34.94 26.51 27.44
N ARG A 600 35.12 26.20 26.14
CA ARG A 600 36.23 26.73 25.30
C ARG A 600 35.71 27.43 24.02
N LYS A 601 34.49 27.94 24.05
CA LYS A 601 34.03 28.97 23.09
C LYS A 601 33.44 30.12 23.86
#